data_86d576613fddd402017be535dc4c4b97
#
_entry.id   86d576613fddd402017be535dc4c4b97
#
_cell.length_a   1.000
_cell.length_b   1.000
_cell.length_c   1.000
_cell.angle_alpha   90.00
_cell.angle_beta   90.00
_cell.angle_gamma   90.00
#
_symmetry.space_group_name_H-M   'P 1'
#
loop_
_entity.id
_entity.type
_entity.pdbx_description
1 polymer ?
#
loop_
_entity_poly.entity_id
_entity_poly.type
_entity_poly.pdbx_seq_one_letter_code
_entity_poly.pdbx_strand_id
1 'polypeptide(L)'
;MMKKSQKKKRRNSIILSIAFILIVIIGVGLWFSGLQKKIEVTVEQAFRKEVVHYVTATGKIEPELEVTISPDVSGEIIELPIKEGQTVEKGALLFKIEPDVYINQVEQNRAQLNLSKSQSLESRARKLKAEDDLRKASVLHKDRLISDTDYLSTKTNAEAAKATYEASLFTIKQNKSFLDQSLEQLEKTTLTSPIRGTIIELNSKSGERVVGTGQFQGTDVLRIANLDSMQVEVEVNENDIVNVKRGDRVIVNVDAFGNRTFDGLVREISNSAITESEGTQEEVTNFSVKIRILNHNRLLKPGMSATADIETERVPNALVVPIQSVTLRESLPEGNSRAYAGKNQSDLQPARNSNGSHQGVFIVKNEVVQFRPVETGTTDNTHIVILEGLQEDETVVSGSYTAITKLLQDGSAVKLKKE
;
A
#
# COMPACT_ATOMS: atom_id res chain seq x y z
N MET A 1 -101.69 51.41 6.30
CA MET A 1 -100.35 51.93 6.53
C MET A 1 -99.53 51.01 7.50
N MET A 2 -99.15 49.82 7.14
CA MET A 2 -98.28 48.93 7.97
C MET A 2 -97.56 47.89 7.09
N LYS A 3 -96.53 48.24 6.28
CA LYS A 3 -95.69 47.22 5.53
C LYS A 3 -94.32 47.69 5.19
N LYS A 4 -93.72 48.77 5.81
CA LYS A 4 -92.43 49.28 5.52
C LYS A 4 -91.31 49.08 6.58
N SER A 5 -91.67 48.56 7.78
CA SER A 5 -90.75 48.45 8.91
C SER A 5 -89.99 47.11 9.01
N GLN A 6 -90.46 46.01 8.43
CA GLN A 6 -89.83 44.70 8.57
C GLN A 6 -88.66 44.42 7.59
N LYS A 7 -88.52 45.12 6.46
CA LYS A 7 -87.42 44.92 5.47
C LYS A 7 -86.08 45.52 5.95
N LYS A 8 -86.10 46.59 6.76
CA LYS A 8 -84.88 47.25 7.25
C LYS A 8 -84.26 46.45 8.41
N LYS A 9 -85.00 45.78 9.26
CA LYS A 9 -84.49 44.91 10.33
C LYS A 9 -83.79 43.64 9.82
N ARG A 10 -84.35 43.00 8.77
CA ARG A 10 -83.72 41.81 8.16
C ARG A 10 -82.43 42.13 7.46
N ARG A 11 -82.24 43.29 6.79
CA ARG A 11 -81.02 43.71 6.11
C ARG A 11 -79.86 44.01 7.06
N ASN A 12 -80.18 44.63 8.20
CA ASN A 12 -79.19 44.86 9.26
C ASN A 12 -78.77 43.58 9.99
N SER A 13 -79.65 42.62 10.17
CA SER A 13 -79.37 41.29 10.74
C SER A 13 -78.43 40.49 9.83
N ILE A 14 -78.66 40.53 8.51
CA ILE A 14 -77.81 39.84 7.52
C ILE A 14 -76.38 40.51 7.49
N ILE A 15 -76.31 41.82 7.54
CA ILE A 15 -75.01 42.53 7.59
C ILE A 15 -74.25 42.23 8.88
N LEU A 16 -74.91 42.15 10.03
CA LEU A 16 -74.33 41.73 11.30
C LEU A 16 -73.83 40.28 11.30
N SER A 17 -74.63 39.37 10.66
CA SER A 17 -74.20 37.96 10.52
C SER A 17 -72.98 37.81 9.60
N ILE A 18 -72.90 38.58 8.51
CA ILE A 18 -71.76 38.57 7.60
C ILE A 18 -70.53 39.14 8.29
N ALA A 19 -70.62 40.25 9.06
CA ALA A 19 -69.57 40.83 9.83
C ALA A 19 -69.05 39.86 10.92
N PHE A 20 -69.98 39.13 11.59
CA PHE A 20 -69.58 38.11 12.59
C PHE A 20 -68.84 36.93 11.95
N ILE A 21 -69.31 36.46 10.78
CA ILE A 21 -68.61 35.39 10.03
C ILE A 21 -67.22 35.86 9.59
N LEU A 22 -67.10 37.10 9.15
CA LEU A 22 -65.81 37.68 8.74
C LEU A 22 -64.83 37.81 9.92
N ILE A 23 -65.31 38.21 11.10
CA ILE A 23 -64.50 38.24 12.34
C ILE A 23 -64.09 36.84 12.78
N VAL A 24 -64.98 35.84 12.67
CA VAL A 24 -64.68 34.41 12.96
C VAL A 24 -63.63 33.88 12.00
N ILE A 25 -63.73 34.20 10.70
CA ILE A 25 -62.73 33.77 9.69
C ILE A 25 -61.38 34.43 9.95
N ILE A 26 -61.33 35.71 10.29
CA ILE A 26 -60.11 36.42 10.68
C ILE A 26 -59.56 35.83 11.99
N GLY A 27 -60.40 35.56 13.00
CA GLY A 27 -59.97 34.94 14.25
C GLY A 27 -59.42 33.53 14.09
N VAL A 28 -60.07 32.71 13.25
CA VAL A 28 -59.59 31.37 12.89
C VAL A 28 -58.31 31.47 12.06
N GLY A 29 -58.22 32.43 11.13
CA GLY A 29 -56.98 32.65 10.36
C GLY A 29 -55.80 33.05 11.24
N LEU A 30 -56.01 33.94 12.21
CA LEU A 30 -54.98 34.33 13.19
C LEU A 30 -54.63 33.19 14.18
N TRP A 31 -55.60 32.36 14.53
CA TRP A 31 -55.35 31.19 15.40
C TRP A 31 -54.60 30.11 14.67
N PHE A 32 -54.88 29.86 13.39
CA PHE A 32 -54.11 28.91 12.54
C PHE A 32 -52.71 29.40 12.24
N SER A 33 -52.45 30.70 12.07
CA SER A 33 -51.09 31.27 11.86
C SER A 33 -50.20 31.23 13.10
N GLY A 34 -50.80 31.09 14.33
CA GLY A 34 -50.04 30.97 15.60
C GLY A 34 -49.60 29.52 15.94
N LEU A 35 -49.95 28.51 15.16
CA LEU A 35 -49.65 27.09 15.41
C LEU A 35 -48.53 26.52 14.58
N GLN A 36 -47.60 27.35 14.07
CA GLN A 36 -46.37 26.80 13.52
C GLN A 36 -45.54 26.19 14.66
N LYS A 37 -45.55 24.86 14.72
CA LYS A 37 -44.77 24.09 15.70
C LYS A 37 -43.29 24.42 15.49
N LYS A 38 -42.71 25.25 16.34
CA LYS A 38 -41.27 25.55 16.27
C LYS A 38 -40.49 24.25 16.46
N ILE A 39 -39.62 23.94 15.52
CA ILE A 39 -38.76 22.76 15.53
C ILE A 39 -37.54 23.08 16.41
N GLU A 40 -37.27 22.27 17.43
CA GLU A 40 -36.10 22.43 18.26
C GLU A 40 -34.86 21.96 17.50
N VAL A 41 -33.86 22.85 17.39
CA VAL A 41 -32.59 22.58 16.67
C VAL A 41 -31.40 23.06 17.49
N THR A 42 -30.30 22.36 17.38
CA THR A 42 -28.99 22.82 17.85
C THR A 42 -28.31 23.58 16.72
N VAL A 43 -27.58 24.62 17.06
CA VAL A 43 -26.91 25.47 16.07
C VAL A 43 -25.45 25.65 16.46
N GLU A 44 -24.59 25.79 15.47
CA GLU A 44 -23.19 26.13 15.62
C GLU A 44 -22.82 27.24 14.64
N GLN A 45 -21.77 27.98 14.96
CA GLN A 45 -21.27 29.02 14.07
C GLN A 45 -20.24 28.39 13.11
N ALA A 46 -20.24 28.83 11.88
CA ALA A 46 -19.17 28.52 10.93
C ALA A 46 -17.89 29.24 11.36
N PHE A 47 -16.81 28.53 11.54
CA PHE A 47 -15.53 29.09 11.99
C PHE A 47 -14.38 28.56 11.14
N ARG A 48 -13.21 29.17 11.26
CA ARG A 48 -12.03 28.74 10.53
C ARG A 48 -11.13 27.89 11.41
N LYS A 49 -10.71 26.75 10.86
CA LYS A 49 -9.67 25.90 11.46
C LYS A 49 -8.83 25.23 10.39
N GLU A 50 -7.73 24.65 10.81
CA GLU A 50 -6.98 23.73 9.98
C GLU A 50 -7.73 22.39 9.92
N VAL A 51 -7.94 21.88 8.70
CA VAL A 51 -8.55 20.57 8.46
C VAL A 51 -7.52 19.63 7.86
N VAL A 52 -7.39 18.47 8.45
CA VAL A 52 -6.52 17.41 7.96
C VAL A 52 -7.39 16.20 7.66
N HIS A 53 -7.32 15.73 6.43
CA HIS A 53 -8.00 14.51 6.02
C HIS A 53 -7.09 13.31 6.30
N TYR A 54 -7.61 12.33 7.01
CA TYR A 54 -6.91 11.10 7.34
C TYR A 54 -7.51 9.92 6.59
N VAL A 55 -6.64 9.11 6.01
CA VAL A 55 -6.97 7.76 5.54
C VAL A 55 -6.46 6.78 6.57
N THR A 56 -7.37 6.07 7.23
CA THR A 56 -7.05 5.09 8.26
C THR A 56 -6.99 3.69 7.65
N ALA A 57 -5.88 3.01 7.89
CA ALA A 57 -5.67 1.64 7.41
C ALA A 57 -4.98 0.79 8.49
N THR A 58 -5.29 -0.50 8.50
CA THR A 58 -4.70 -1.48 9.43
C THR A 58 -3.67 -2.34 8.72
N GLY A 59 -2.68 -2.83 9.49
CA GLY A 59 -1.65 -3.67 8.93
C GLY A 59 -0.73 -4.27 9.99
N LYS A 60 0.44 -4.75 9.53
CA LYS A 60 1.44 -5.39 10.38
C LYS A 60 2.77 -4.66 10.31
N ILE A 61 3.45 -4.68 11.45
CA ILE A 61 4.83 -4.18 11.54
C ILE A 61 5.77 -5.23 11.01
N GLU A 62 6.66 -4.81 10.10
CA GLU A 62 7.65 -5.65 9.47
C GLU A 62 9.01 -4.95 9.44
N PRO A 63 10.12 -5.69 9.38
CA PRO A 63 11.42 -5.09 9.13
C PRO A 63 11.52 -4.62 7.67
N GLU A 64 12.22 -3.53 7.39
CA GLU A 64 12.46 -3.10 6.01
C GLU A 64 13.35 -4.08 5.24
N LEU A 65 14.20 -4.82 5.94
CA LEU A 65 15.11 -5.81 5.37
C LEU A 65 15.02 -7.10 6.18
N GLU A 66 14.51 -8.13 5.54
CA GLU A 66 14.42 -9.49 6.03
C GLU A 66 14.98 -10.46 5.01
N VAL A 67 15.72 -11.46 5.47
CA VAL A 67 16.29 -12.51 4.62
C VAL A 67 16.01 -13.86 5.24
N THR A 68 15.31 -14.69 4.50
CA THR A 68 15.13 -16.12 4.83
C THR A 68 16.38 -16.87 4.39
N ILE A 69 16.93 -17.67 5.27
CA ILE A 69 18.13 -18.49 5.02
C ILE A 69 17.70 -19.93 4.84
N SER A 70 17.87 -20.41 3.62
CA SER A 70 17.67 -21.80 3.23
C SER A 70 18.97 -22.34 2.64
N PRO A 71 19.38 -23.57 2.91
CA PRO A 71 20.60 -24.14 2.36
C PRO A 71 20.45 -24.44 0.85
N ASP A 72 21.54 -24.33 0.12
CA ASP A 72 21.60 -24.74 -1.29
C ASP A 72 21.83 -26.25 -1.42
N VAL A 73 22.40 -26.86 -0.39
CA VAL A 73 22.79 -28.29 -0.35
C VAL A 73 22.07 -29.03 0.77
N SER A 74 21.81 -30.32 0.55
CA SER A 74 21.09 -31.14 1.52
C SER A 74 22.05 -31.87 2.44
N GLY A 75 21.68 -32.03 3.74
CA GLY A 75 22.47 -32.78 4.70
C GLY A 75 21.96 -32.57 6.13
N GLU A 76 22.69 -33.10 7.12
CA GLU A 76 22.40 -32.93 8.52
C GLU A 76 23.13 -31.69 9.06
N ILE A 77 22.45 -30.89 9.90
CA ILE A 77 23.05 -29.75 10.59
C ILE A 77 23.93 -30.27 11.75
N ILE A 78 25.24 -30.19 11.57
CA ILE A 78 26.20 -30.65 12.58
C ILE A 78 26.57 -29.55 13.59
N GLU A 79 26.46 -28.29 13.20
CA GLU A 79 26.83 -27.14 14.03
C GLU A 79 25.81 -26.02 13.84
N LEU A 80 25.25 -25.50 14.94
CA LEU A 80 24.27 -24.42 14.97
C LEU A 80 24.56 -23.51 16.19
N PRO A 81 25.59 -22.63 16.11
CA PRO A 81 26.05 -21.85 17.27
C PRO A 81 25.16 -20.66 17.63
N ILE A 82 24.06 -20.47 16.93
CA ILE A 82 23.18 -19.30 17.01
C ILE A 82 21.90 -19.61 17.79
N LYS A 83 21.24 -18.54 18.29
CA LYS A 83 19.95 -18.61 19.00
C LYS A 83 18.99 -17.57 18.47
N GLU A 84 17.69 -17.85 18.59
CA GLU A 84 16.64 -16.87 18.32
C GLU A 84 16.82 -15.62 19.21
N GLY A 85 16.61 -14.44 18.64
CA GLY A 85 16.86 -13.14 19.28
C GLY A 85 18.31 -12.69 19.29
N GLN A 86 19.26 -13.52 18.85
CA GLN A 86 20.68 -13.14 18.78
C GLN A 86 20.96 -12.21 17.59
N THR A 87 21.76 -11.17 17.83
CA THR A 87 22.26 -10.31 16.75
C THR A 87 23.52 -10.93 16.15
N VAL A 88 23.58 -10.98 14.82
CA VAL A 88 24.70 -11.49 14.02
C VAL A 88 25.23 -10.41 13.09
N GLU A 89 26.55 -10.43 12.87
CA GLU A 89 27.20 -9.56 11.88
C GLU A 89 27.21 -10.24 10.51
N LYS A 90 27.36 -9.44 9.44
CA LYS A 90 27.54 -9.98 8.10
C LYS A 90 28.78 -10.88 8.04
N GLY A 91 28.64 -12.10 7.49
CA GLY A 91 29.68 -13.10 7.41
C GLY A 91 29.84 -13.98 8.66
N ALA A 92 29.05 -13.77 9.73
CA ALA A 92 29.02 -14.64 10.89
C ALA A 92 28.51 -16.03 10.52
N LEU A 93 29.08 -17.08 11.09
CA LEU A 93 28.63 -18.45 10.91
C LEU A 93 27.23 -18.63 11.49
N LEU A 94 26.32 -19.10 10.66
CA LEU A 94 24.93 -19.43 11.06
C LEU A 94 24.82 -20.90 11.43
N PHE A 95 25.12 -21.76 10.47
CA PHE A 95 25.15 -23.20 10.69
C PHE A 95 26.04 -23.91 9.67
N LYS A 96 26.38 -25.15 9.96
CA LYS A 96 27.18 -26.00 9.11
C LYS A 96 26.48 -27.32 8.86
N ILE A 97 26.42 -27.72 7.61
CA ILE A 97 25.90 -29.01 7.14
C ILE A 97 27.05 -30.01 7.09
N GLU A 98 26.76 -31.28 7.35
CA GLU A 98 27.72 -32.39 7.27
C GLU A 98 28.44 -32.39 5.91
N PRO A 99 29.78 -32.15 5.87
CA PRO A 99 30.48 -31.92 4.63
C PRO A 99 31.05 -33.21 3.98
N ASP A 100 30.99 -34.36 4.67
CA ASP A 100 31.75 -35.56 4.31
C ASP A 100 31.50 -36.05 2.88
N VAL A 101 30.25 -36.05 2.44
CA VAL A 101 29.89 -36.44 1.06
C VAL A 101 30.49 -35.46 0.04
N TYR A 102 30.48 -34.17 0.33
CA TYR A 102 31.01 -33.13 -0.54
C TYR A 102 32.55 -33.13 -0.57
N ILE A 103 33.21 -33.42 0.56
CA ILE A 103 34.66 -33.60 0.63
C ILE A 103 35.09 -34.77 -0.24
N ASN A 104 34.41 -35.92 -0.14
CA ASN A 104 34.71 -37.10 -0.96
C ASN A 104 34.53 -36.79 -2.46
N GLN A 105 33.51 -36.03 -2.85
CA GLN A 105 33.30 -35.62 -4.24
C GLN A 105 34.43 -34.71 -4.75
N VAL A 106 34.91 -33.79 -3.94
CA VAL A 106 36.06 -32.92 -4.25
C VAL A 106 37.32 -33.78 -4.47
N GLU A 107 37.61 -34.72 -3.56
CA GLU A 107 38.79 -35.60 -3.71
C GLU A 107 38.72 -36.48 -4.95
N GLN A 108 37.54 -37.01 -5.30
CA GLN A 108 37.33 -37.78 -6.54
C GLN A 108 37.61 -36.92 -7.77
N ASN A 109 37.03 -35.73 -7.87
CA ASN A 109 37.24 -34.84 -9.00
C ASN A 109 38.68 -34.31 -9.10
N ARG A 110 39.34 -34.11 -7.93
CA ARG A 110 40.75 -33.76 -7.88
C ARG A 110 41.65 -34.87 -8.43
N ALA A 111 41.33 -36.14 -8.08
CA ALA A 111 42.05 -37.30 -8.63
C ALA A 111 41.87 -37.42 -10.15
N GLN A 112 40.63 -37.21 -10.64
CA GLN A 112 40.35 -37.20 -12.08
C GLN A 112 41.06 -36.09 -12.84
N LEU A 113 41.16 -34.88 -12.28
CA LEU A 113 41.95 -33.80 -12.85
C LEU A 113 43.46 -34.17 -12.92
N ASN A 114 43.99 -34.81 -11.88
CA ASN A 114 45.41 -35.20 -11.86
C ASN A 114 45.66 -36.31 -12.91
N LEU A 115 44.73 -37.25 -13.10
CA LEU A 115 44.82 -38.26 -14.17
C LEU A 115 44.89 -37.59 -15.53
N SER A 116 43.99 -36.66 -15.84
CA SER A 116 43.94 -35.95 -17.11
C SER A 116 45.19 -35.10 -17.37
N LYS A 117 45.79 -34.48 -16.30
CA LYS A 117 47.08 -33.80 -16.40
C LYS A 117 48.19 -34.79 -16.81
N SER A 118 48.27 -35.97 -16.22
CA SER A 118 49.26 -37.00 -16.56
C SER A 118 49.10 -37.47 -18.01
N GLN A 119 47.87 -37.72 -18.45
CA GLN A 119 47.60 -38.07 -19.85
C GLN A 119 47.98 -36.98 -20.87
N SER A 120 47.78 -35.70 -20.46
CA SER A 120 48.21 -34.57 -21.27
C SER A 120 49.73 -34.45 -21.37
N LEU A 121 50.47 -34.76 -20.30
CA LEU A 121 51.93 -34.81 -20.36
C LEU A 121 52.45 -35.88 -21.33
N GLU A 122 51.79 -37.07 -21.34
CA GLU A 122 52.08 -38.12 -22.30
C GLU A 122 51.82 -37.65 -23.74
N SER A 123 50.63 -37.05 -23.98
CA SER A 123 50.27 -36.51 -25.31
C SER A 123 51.22 -35.41 -25.76
N ARG A 124 51.68 -34.59 -24.85
CA ARG A 124 52.70 -33.56 -25.10
C ARG A 124 54.05 -34.17 -25.52
N ALA A 125 54.49 -35.24 -24.85
CA ALA A 125 55.73 -35.94 -25.23
C ALA A 125 55.61 -36.56 -26.63
N ARG A 126 54.48 -37.19 -26.97
CA ARG A 126 54.21 -37.73 -28.33
C ARG A 126 54.21 -36.62 -29.38
N LYS A 127 53.57 -35.48 -29.10
CA LYS A 127 53.59 -34.30 -29.99
C LYS A 127 55.03 -33.82 -30.24
N LEU A 128 55.84 -33.60 -29.18
CA LEU A 128 57.22 -33.14 -29.30
C LEU A 128 58.04 -34.10 -30.18
N LYS A 129 57.89 -35.42 -29.99
CA LYS A 129 58.56 -36.42 -30.83
C LYS A 129 58.13 -36.29 -32.30
N ALA A 130 56.84 -36.24 -32.60
CA ALA A 130 56.31 -36.15 -33.97
C ALA A 130 56.76 -34.82 -34.67
N GLU A 131 56.82 -33.71 -33.95
CA GLU A 131 57.30 -32.42 -34.44
C GLU A 131 58.80 -32.46 -34.75
N ASP A 132 59.65 -33.17 -33.95
CA ASP A 132 61.05 -33.36 -34.22
C ASP A 132 61.27 -34.26 -35.46
N ASP A 133 60.49 -35.35 -35.60
CA ASP A 133 60.53 -36.24 -36.78
C ASP A 133 60.12 -35.47 -38.05
N LEU A 134 59.09 -34.61 -38.00
CA LEU A 134 58.67 -33.74 -39.11
C LEU A 134 59.81 -32.74 -39.47
N ARG A 135 60.46 -32.13 -38.48
CA ARG A 135 61.59 -31.22 -38.73
C ARG A 135 62.70 -31.91 -39.46
N LYS A 136 63.11 -33.13 -39.05
CA LYS A 136 64.13 -33.96 -39.73
C LYS A 136 63.71 -34.34 -41.15
N ALA A 137 62.42 -34.78 -41.32
CA ALA A 137 61.90 -35.15 -42.64
C ALA A 137 61.83 -33.93 -43.58
N SER A 138 61.54 -32.71 -43.07
CA SER A 138 61.52 -31.51 -43.90
C SER A 138 62.88 -31.13 -44.47
N VAL A 139 63.98 -31.35 -43.72
CA VAL A 139 65.34 -31.17 -44.20
C VAL A 139 65.69 -32.20 -45.28
N LEU A 140 65.44 -33.51 -45.03
CA LEU A 140 65.74 -34.57 -45.97
C LEU A 140 64.93 -34.45 -47.29
N HIS A 141 63.64 -34.00 -47.20
CA HIS A 141 62.83 -33.74 -48.36
C HIS A 141 63.34 -32.57 -49.21
N LYS A 142 63.78 -31.46 -48.54
CA LYS A 142 64.44 -30.34 -49.23
C LYS A 142 65.64 -30.74 -50.00
N ASP A 143 66.44 -31.70 -49.44
CA ASP A 143 67.60 -32.26 -50.03
C ASP A 143 67.31 -33.40 -51.03
N ARG A 144 66.01 -33.70 -51.33
CA ARG A 144 65.48 -34.75 -52.21
C ARG A 144 65.92 -36.17 -51.80
N LEU A 145 66.10 -36.41 -50.50
CA LEU A 145 66.51 -37.71 -49.94
C LEU A 145 65.33 -38.62 -49.51
N ILE A 146 64.09 -38.11 -49.49
CA ILE A 146 62.89 -38.86 -49.19
C ILE A 146 61.76 -38.53 -50.23
N SER A 147 60.77 -39.40 -50.33
CA SER A 147 59.64 -39.21 -51.24
C SER A 147 58.62 -38.19 -50.70
N ASP A 148 57.81 -37.56 -51.61
CA ASP A 148 56.70 -36.68 -51.24
C ASP A 148 55.70 -37.37 -50.33
N THR A 149 55.47 -38.67 -50.55
CA THR A 149 54.56 -39.50 -49.75
C THR A 149 55.03 -39.70 -48.33
N ASP A 150 56.34 -39.93 -48.12
CA ASP A 150 56.96 -40.10 -46.79
C ASP A 150 56.94 -38.78 -45.99
N TYR A 151 57.22 -37.68 -46.69
CA TYR A 151 57.12 -36.35 -46.08
C TYR A 151 55.68 -36.04 -45.66
N LEU A 152 54.67 -36.26 -46.55
CA LEU A 152 53.27 -36.03 -46.26
C LEU A 152 52.77 -36.90 -45.08
N SER A 153 53.20 -38.18 -45.04
CA SER A 153 52.86 -39.10 -43.94
C SER A 153 53.39 -38.57 -42.59
N THR A 154 54.66 -38.12 -42.57
CA THR A 154 55.26 -37.56 -41.34
C THR A 154 54.61 -36.25 -40.91
N LYS A 155 54.22 -35.39 -41.87
CA LYS A 155 53.46 -34.14 -41.61
C LYS A 155 52.10 -34.40 -40.99
N THR A 156 51.31 -35.30 -41.59
CA THR A 156 49.97 -35.67 -41.07
C THR A 156 50.06 -36.31 -39.70
N ASN A 157 51.11 -37.12 -39.41
CA ASN A 157 51.31 -37.69 -38.09
C ASN A 157 51.65 -36.60 -37.03
N ALA A 158 52.43 -35.59 -37.37
CA ALA A 158 52.73 -34.48 -36.49
C ALA A 158 51.46 -33.62 -36.21
N GLU A 159 50.63 -33.37 -37.25
CA GLU A 159 49.34 -32.66 -37.09
C GLU A 159 48.37 -33.44 -36.21
N ALA A 160 48.29 -34.77 -36.38
CA ALA A 160 47.45 -35.66 -35.56
C ALA A 160 47.93 -35.65 -34.08
N ALA A 161 49.23 -35.76 -33.84
CA ALA A 161 49.79 -35.71 -32.49
C ALA A 161 49.53 -34.34 -31.81
N LYS A 162 49.61 -33.26 -32.58
CA LYS A 162 49.28 -31.92 -32.12
C LYS A 162 47.80 -31.82 -31.73
N ALA A 163 46.89 -32.29 -32.62
CA ALA A 163 45.45 -32.26 -32.33
C ALA A 163 45.12 -33.11 -31.08
N THR A 164 45.76 -34.28 -30.90
CA THR A 164 45.57 -35.11 -29.70
C THR A 164 46.01 -34.40 -28.42
N TYR A 165 47.14 -33.66 -28.46
CA TYR A 165 47.56 -32.87 -27.33
C TYR A 165 46.57 -31.72 -27.02
N GLU A 166 46.09 -31.00 -28.02
CA GLU A 166 45.11 -29.96 -27.88
C GLU A 166 43.80 -30.49 -27.27
N ALA A 167 43.33 -31.66 -27.72
CA ALA A 167 42.20 -32.36 -27.15
C ALA A 167 42.40 -32.69 -25.67
N SER A 168 43.59 -33.13 -25.28
CA SER A 168 43.95 -33.41 -23.87
C SER A 168 43.90 -32.15 -22.99
N LEU A 169 44.22 -30.98 -23.52
CA LEU A 169 44.07 -29.71 -22.80
C LEU A 169 42.62 -29.36 -22.52
N PHE A 170 41.70 -29.64 -23.48
CA PHE A 170 40.27 -29.45 -23.23
C PHE A 170 39.75 -30.40 -22.17
N THR A 171 40.24 -31.67 -22.12
CA THR A 171 39.87 -32.61 -21.05
C THR A 171 40.34 -32.11 -19.66
N ILE A 172 41.53 -31.53 -19.56
CA ILE A 172 41.98 -30.88 -18.31
C ILE A 172 41.03 -29.77 -17.92
N LYS A 173 40.66 -28.89 -18.88
CA LYS A 173 39.74 -27.79 -18.62
C LYS A 173 38.38 -28.27 -18.12
N GLN A 174 37.85 -29.33 -18.76
CA GLN A 174 36.57 -29.97 -18.36
C GLN A 174 36.65 -30.51 -16.94
N ASN A 175 37.70 -31.33 -16.61
CA ASN A 175 37.83 -31.92 -15.29
C ASN A 175 38.15 -30.85 -14.20
N LYS A 176 38.80 -29.74 -14.57
CA LYS A 176 38.96 -28.60 -13.68
C LYS A 176 37.57 -27.96 -13.36
N SER A 177 36.69 -27.81 -14.35
CA SER A 177 35.34 -27.26 -14.11
C SER A 177 34.52 -28.18 -13.19
N PHE A 178 34.64 -29.49 -13.28
CA PHE A 178 33.98 -30.41 -12.34
C PHE A 178 34.54 -30.30 -10.92
N LEU A 179 35.88 -30.12 -10.78
CA LEU A 179 36.49 -29.85 -9.47
C LEU A 179 35.99 -28.52 -8.88
N ASP A 180 35.99 -27.45 -9.68
CA ASP A 180 35.53 -26.13 -9.25
C ASP A 180 34.05 -26.18 -8.78
N GLN A 181 33.18 -26.90 -9.50
CA GLN A 181 31.78 -27.15 -9.12
C GLN A 181 31.66 -27.91 -7.78
N SER A 182 32.48 -28.94 -7.55
CA SER A 182 32.45 -29.68 -6.29
C SER A 182 32.98 -28.86 -5.11
N LEU A 183 33.94 -27.98 -5.35
CA LEU A 183 34.45 -27.05 -4.32
C LEU A 183 33.35 -26.02 -3.95
N GLU A 184 32.60 -25.50 -4.92
CA GLU A 184 31.47 -24.61 -4.66
C GLU A 184 30.38 -25.31 -3.83
N GLN A 185 30.05 -26.57 -4.14
CA GLN A 185 29.09 -27.34 -3.33
C GLN A 185 29.59 -27.57 -1.89
N LEU A 186 30.89 -27.81 -1.71
CA LEU A 186 31.50 -27.92 -0.39
C LEU A 186 31.46 -26.60 0.37
N GLU A 187 31.73 -25.46 -0.26
CA GLU A 187 31.61 -24.14 0.35
C GLU A 187 30.18 -23.86 0.81
N LYS A 188 29.17 -24.27 0.04
CA LYS A 188 27.74 -24.14 0.37
C LYS A 188 27.29 -24.98 1.56
N THR A 189 28.12 -25.88 2.11
CA THR A 189 27.84 -26.58 3.37
C THR A 189 28.01 -25.68 4.61
N THR A 190 28.70 -24.56 4.47
CA THR A 190 28.93 -23.59 5.57
C THR A 190 28.17 -22.32 5.27
N LEU A 191 27.09 -22.08 6.01
CA LEU A 191 26.22 -20.94 5.79
C LEU A 191 26.58 -19.79 6.72
N THR A 192 26.74 -18.61 6.12
CA THR A 192 27.06 -17.36 6.81
C THR A 192 25.99 -16.31 6.57
N SER A 193 25.88 -15.36 7.49
CA SER A 193 24.89 -14.30 7.36
C SER A 193 25.22 -13.34 6.22
N PRO A 194 24.29 -13.10 5.27
CA PRO A 194 24.48 -12.12 4.17
C PRO A 194 24.36 -10.67 4.64
N ILE A 195 23.70 -10.43 5.78
CA ILE A 195 23.43 -9.10 6.34
C ILE A 195 23.79 -9.06 7.82
N ARG A 196 23.95 -7.86 8.36
CA ARG A 196 23.89 -7.62 9.79
C ARG A 196 22.44 -7.56 10.24
N GLY A 197 22.05 -8.32 11.26
CA GLY A 197 20.66 -8.35 11.73
C GLY A 197 20.47 -9.21 12.98
N THR A 198 19.22 -9.33 13.38
CA THR A 198 18.79 -10.19 14.49
C THR A 198 18.05 -11.40 13.94
N ILE A 199 18.30 -12.59 14.50
CA ILE A 199 17.57 -13.80 14.16
C ILE A 199 16.18 -13.70 14.77
N ILE A 200 15.17 -13.59 13.91
CA ILE A 200 13.77 -13.44 14.33
C ILE A 200 13.04 -14.77 14.44
N GLU A 201 13.49 -15.76 13.70
CA GLU A 201 12.90 -17.09 13.65
C GLU A 201 13.98 -18.14 13.43
N LEU A 202 13.92 -19.25 14.15
CA LEU A 202 14.83 -20.38 14.01
C LEU A 202 14.02 -21.68 13.96
N ASN A 203 13.85 -22.22 12.73
CA ASN A 203 12.94 -23.34 12.45
C ASN A 203 13.61 -24.71 12.56
N SER A 204 14.96 -24.77 12.56
CA SER A 204 15.69 -26.05 12.57
C SER A 204 16.63 -26.14 13.76
N LYS A 205 16.99 -27.37 14.11
CA LYS A 205 17.85 -27.72 15.23
C LYS A 205 19.11 -28.47 14.78
N SER A 206 20.16 -28.45 15.60
CA SER A 206 21.34 -29.31 15.40
C SER A 206 20.93 -30.79 15.43
N GLY A 207 21.43 -31.60 14.49
CA GLY A 207 21.06 -32.98 14.24
C GLY A 207 19.87 -33.14 13.28
N GLU A 208 19.24 -32.07 12.82
CA GLU A 208 18.12 -32.12 11.87
C GLU A 208 18.63 -32.17 10.43
N ARG A 209 17.92 -32.91 9.60
CA ARG A 209 18.23 -33.01 8.16
C ARG A 209 17.47 -31.96 7.37
N VAL A 210 18.20 -31.15 6.61
CA VAL A 210 17.65 -30.11 5.74
C VAL A 210 17.79 -30.45 4.27
N VAL A 211 16.88 -29.91 3.46
CA VAL A 211 16.83 -30.12 2.02
C VAL A 211 17.26 -28.82 1.34
N GLY A 212 18.19 -28.93 0.39
CA GLY A 212 18.68 -27.79 -0.39
C GLY A 212 17.71 -27.35 -1.47
N THR A 213 17.80 -26.07 -1.86
CA THR A 213 16.93 -25.41 -2.85
C THR A 213 17.17 -25.87 -4.29
N GLY A 214 18.17 -26.69 -4.57
CA GLY A 214 18.62 -27.05 -5.91
C GLY A 214 17.62 -27.84 -6.78
N GLN A 215 16.67 -28.59 -6.21
CA GLN A 215 15.69 -29.39 -6.94
C GLN A 215 14.26 -29.30 -6.41
N PHE A 216 14.07 -28.84 -5.18
CA PHE A 216 12.77 -28.72 -4.49
C PHE A 216 12.71 -27.39 -3.74
N GLN A 217 11.54 -27.07 -3.21
CA GLN A 217 11.45 -26.00 -2.20
C GLN A 217 12.34 -26.37 -1.02
N GLY A 218 13.39 -25.57 -0.79
CA GLY A 218 14.34 -25.81 0.29
C GLY A 218 13.70 -25.68 1.68
N THR A 219 14.41 -26.18 2.70
CA THR A 219 14.00 -26.00 4.10
C THR A 219 14.36 -24.59 4.55
N ASP A 220 13.37 -23.80 5.00
CA ASP A 220 13.62 -22.51 5.64
C ASP A 220 14.15 -22.75 7.05
N VAL A 221 15.47 -22.56 7.24
CA VAL A 221 16.14 -22.86 8.51
C VAL A 221 15.99 -21.73 9.51
N LEU A 222 16.16 -20.51 9.06
CA LEU A 222 16.05 -19.33 9.92
C LEU A 222 15.75 -18.05 9.11
N ARG A 223 15.28 -17.00 9.80
CA ARG A 223 15.12 -15.66 9.25
C ARG A 223 15.95 -14.64 10.01
N ILE A 224 16.60 -13.76 9.27
CA ILE A 224 17.40 -12.65 9.81
C ILE A 224 16.77 -11.35 9.37
N ALA A 225 16.53 -10.44 10.31
CA ALA A 225 15.95 -9.14 10.02
C ALA A 225 16.76 -7.99 10.63
N ASN A 226 16.76 -6.87 9.95
CA ASN A 226 17.29 -5.64 10.50
C ASN A 226 16.20 -4.92 11.31
N LEU A 227 16.28 -5.00 12.65
CA LEU A 227 15.33 -4.35 13.55
C LEU A 227 15.60 -2.85 13.79
N ASP A 228 16.66 -2.29 13.21
CA ASP A 228 16.96 -0.85 13.27
C ASP A 228 16.11 -0.03 12.27
N SER A 229 15.48 -0.69 11.31
CA SER A 229 14.63 -0.06 10.30
C SER A 229 13.35 -0.88 10.18
N MET A 230 12.26 -0.32 10.70
CA MET A 230 10.95 -0.97 10.73
C MET A 230 9.96 -0.20 9.86
N GLN A 231 9.04 -0.92 9.27
CA GLN A 231 7.92 -0.39 8.48
C GLN A 231 6.60 -1.02 8.94
N VAL A 232 5.51 -0.34 8.64
CA VAL A 232 4.17 -0.94 8.68
C VAL A 232 3.73 -1.18 7.25
N GLU A 233 3.30 -2.36 6.94
CA GLU A 233 2.60 -2.66 5.70
C GLU A 233 1.10 -2.67 6.00
N VAL A 234 0.38 -1.69 5.44
CA VAL A 234 -1.05 -1.51 5.64
C VAL A 234 -1.81 -1.70 4.32
N GLU A 235 -3.07 -2.12 4.44
CA GLU A 235 -3.97 -2.29 3.31
C GLU A 235 -4.95 -1.13 3.24
N VAL A 236 -4.86 -0.35 2.17
CA VAL A 236 -5.70 0.83 1.90
C VAL A 236 -6.70 0.48 0.82
N ASN A 237 -7.97 0.84 1.04
CA ASN A 237 -9.04 0.60 0.07
C ASN A 237 -8.83 1.39 -1.24
N GLU A 238 -9.35 0.85 -2.36
CA GLU A 238 -9.26 1.46 -3.70
C GLU A 238 -9.80 2.90 -3.75
N ASN A 239 -10.85 3.21 -2.99
CA ASN A 239 -11.43 4.55 -2.98
C ASN A 239 -10.52 5.59 -2.31
N ASP A 240 -9.70 5.17 -1.35
CA ASP A 240 -8.88 6.05 -0.52
C ASP A 240 -7.45 6.17 -1.03
N ILE A 241 -6.94 5.14 -1.74
CA ILE A 241 -5.56 5.11 -2.24
C ILE A 241 -5.24 6.25 -3.21
N VAL A 242 -6.27 6.75 -3.94
CA VAL A 242 -6.12 7.86 -4.89
C VAL A 242 -5.61 9.13 -4.21
N ASN A 243 -5.94 9.31 -2.93
CA ASN A 243 -5.57 10.47 -2.13
C ASN A 243 -4.19 10.32 -1.46
N VAL A 244 -3.69 9.08 -1.32
CA VAL A 244 -2.41 8.79 -0.65
C VAL A 244 -1.24 9.05 -1.60
N LYS A 245 -0.22 9.75 -1.10
CA LYS A 245 0.99 10.08 -1.84
C LYS A 245 2.24 9.63 -1.10
N ARG A 246 3.27 9.33 -1.87
CA ARG A 246 4.59 9.06 -1.31
C ARG A 246 5.13 10.29 -0.59
N GLY A 247 5.56 10.10 0.66
CA GLY A 247 6.05 11.17 1.52
C GLY A 247 5.00 11.76 2.47
N ASP A 248 3.74 11.32 2.40
CA ASP A 248 2.70 11.74 3.34
C ASP A 248 3.10 11.34 4.76
N ARG A 249 2.78 12.20 5.71
CA ARG A 249 2.97 11.93 7.13
C ARG A 249 1.96 10.93 7.62
N VAL A 250 2.40 10.07 8.53
CA VAL A 250 1.55 9.02 9.09
C VAL A 250 1.72 8.99 10.60
N ILE A 251 0.61 8.88 11.29
CA ILE A 251 0.58 8.58 12.71
C ILE A 251 0.29 7.09 12.85
N VAL A 252 1.27 6.33 13.34
CA VAL A 252 1.15 4.89 13.53
C VAL A 252 0.80 4.60 14.98
N ASN A 253 -0.32 3.97 15.19
CA ASN A 253 -0.78 3.49 16.49
C ASN A 253 -0.61 1.97 16.55
N VAL A 254 0.21 1.50 17.50
CA VAL A 254 0.52 0.07 17.66
C VAL A 254 -0.30 -0.49 18.81
N ASP A 255 -1.13 -1.49 18.53
CA ASP A 255 -2.10 -2.03 19.50
C ASP A 255 -1.46 -2.49 20.82
N ALA A 256 -0.26 -3.03 20.74
CA ALA A 256 0.49 -3.50 21.92
C ALA A 256 0.94 -2.38 22.88
N PHE A 257 0.99 -1.12 22.41
CA PHE A 257 1.47 0.03 23.21
C PHE A 257 0.35 0.99 23.64
N GLY A 258 -0.91 0.66 23.32
CA GLY A 258 -2.08 1.47 23.72
C GLY A 258 -2.01 2.89 23.17
N ASN A 259 -1.87 3.91 24.04
CA ASN A 259 -1.93 5.32 23.63
C ASN A 259 -0.61 5.87 23.05
N ARG A 260 0.40 5.03 22.84
CA ARG A 260 1.68 5.50 22.28
C ARG A 260 1.64 5.47 20.77
N THR A 261 1.83 6.60 20.14
CA THR A 261 1.92 6.77 18.70
C THR A 261 3.38 6.86 18.24
N PHE A 262 3.62 6.48 17.00
CA PHE A 262 4.90 6.59 16.32
C PHE A 262 4.71 7.39 15.04
N ASP A 263 5.68 8.26 14.74
CA ASP A 263 5.68 9.00 13.48
C ASP A 263 6.17 8.11 12.35
N GLY A 264 5.52 8.22 11.21
CA GLY A 264 5.87 7.50 9.99
C GLY A 264 5.79 8.37 8.74
N LEU A 265 6.34 7.84 7.66
CA LEU A 265 6.25 8.44 6.32
C LEU A 265 5.90 7.35 5.31
N VAL A 266 4.97 7.65 4.41
CA VAL A 266 4.66 6.78 3.27
C VAL A 266 5.90 6.67 2.39
N ARG A 267 6.44 5.45 2.27
CA ARG A 267 7.64 5.15 1.48
C ARG A 267 7.28 4.64 0.10
N GLU A 268 6.36 3.70 0.04
CA GLU A 268 6.01 2.98 -1.17
C GLU A 268 4.51 2.67 -1.19
N ILE A 269 3.92 2.77 -2.36
CA ILE A 269 2.53 2.41 -2.63
C ILE A 269 2.59 1.34 -3.71
N SER A 270 1.97 0.18 -3.46
CA SER A 270 1.92 -0.91 -4.44
C SER A 270 1.14 -0.47 -5.68
N ASN A 271 1.64 -0.85 -6.85
CA ASN A 271 0.93 -0.66 -8.12
C ASN A 271 0.00 -1.84 -8.45
N SER A 272 0.04 -2.91 -7.65
CA SER A 272 -0.81 -4.08 -7.80
C SER A 272 -1.82 -4.13 -6.67
N ALA A 273 -3.07 -4.32 -7.00
CA ALA A 273 -4.12 -4.55 -6.03
C ALA A 273 -4.00 -5.95 -5.41
N ILE A 274 -4.37 -6.06 -4.16
CA ILE A 274 -4.59 -7.31 -3.44
C ILE A 274 -6.11 -7.49 -3.40
N THR A 275 -6.61 -8.54 -4.05
CA THR A 275 -8.04 -8.85 -4.05
C THR A 275 -8.27 -9.98 -3.06
N GLU A 276 -8.99 -9.70 -2.00
CA GLU A 276 -9.47 -10.73 -1.07
C GLU A 276 -10.79 -11.31 -1.57
N SER A 277 -10.97 -12.61 -1.40
CA SER A 277 -12.21 -13.33 -1.75
C SER A 277 -12.58 -13.30 -3.24
N GLU A 278 -11.59 -13.54 -4.12
CA GLU A 278 -11.78 -13.60 -5.57
C GLU A 278 -12.97 -14.51 -5.96
N GLY A 279 -13.95 -13.93 -6.67
CA GLY A 279 -15.15 -14.65 -7.17
C GLY A 279 -16.33 -14.70 -6.20
N THR A 280 -16.34 -13.96 -5.10
CA THR A 280 -17.50 -13.80 -4.21
C THR A 280 -18.18 -12.43 -4.41
N GLN A 281 -19.42 -12.27 -3.88
CA GLN A 281 -20.13 -10.97 -3.94
C GLN A 281 -19.54 -9.89 -3.02
N GLU A 282 -18.55 -10.23 -2.21
CA GLU A 282 -17.84 -9.32 -1.28
C GLU A 282 -16.38 -9.16 -1.67
N GLU A 283 -16.10 -8.94 -2.96
CA GLU A 283 -14.76 -8.64 -3.45
C GLU A 283 -14.32 -7.26 -2.97
N VAL A 284 -13.27 -7.22 -2.13
CA VAL A 284 -12.66 -5.98 -1.65
C VAL A 284 -11.30 -5.82 -2.29
N THR A 285 -11.12 -4.69 -2.98
CA THR A 285 -9.85 -4.34 -3.62
C THR A 285 -9.06 -3.42 -2.71
N ASN A 286 -7.91 -3.89 -2.22
CA ASN A 286 -7.01 -3.14 -1.39
C ASN A 286 -5.64 -2.97 -2.07
N PHE A 287 -4.91 -1.92 -1.68
CA PHE A 287 -3.54 -1.67 -2.11
C PHE A 287 -2.61 -1.67 -0.91
N SER A 288 -1.47 -2.37 -1.03
CA SER A 288 -0.44 -2.35 0.01
C SER A 288 0.29 -1.01 0.01
N VAL A 289 0.38 -0.41 1.18
CA VAL A 289 1.15 0.82 1.43
C VAL A 289 2.18 0.55 2.51
N LYS A 290 3.47 0.78 2.18
CA LYS A 290 4.58 0.62 3.12
C LYS A 290 4.97 1.96 3.74
N ILE A 291 4.88 2.02 5.04
CA ILE A 291 5.10 3.21 5.86
C ILE A 291 6.32 2.97 6.72
N ARG A 292 7.39 3.74 6.52
CA ARG A 292 8.57 3.69 7.38
C ARG A 292 8.26 4.34 8.72
N ILE A 293 8.58 3.64 9.82
CA ILE A 293 8.44 4.16 11.18
C ILE A 293 9.73 4.87 11.56
N LEU A 294 9.62 6.09 12.07
CA LEU A 294 10.77 6.91 12.42
C LEU A 294 11.07 6.72 13.92
N ASN A 295 10.97 6.92 14.87
CA ASN A 295 11.35 6.96 16.29
C ASN A 295 10.93 5.69 17.09
N HIS A 296 11.22 4.48 16.59
CA HIS A 296 10.75 3.25 17.24
C HIS A 296 11.65 2.70 18.36
N ASN A 297 12.88 3.20 18.52
CA ASN A 297 13.84 2.83 19.59
C ASN A 297 13.96 1.30 19.84
N ARG A 298 13.88 0.46 18.80
CA ARG A 298 13.89 -1.03 18.87
C ARG A 298 12.80 -1.63 19.77
N LEU A 299 11.73 -0.91 20.04
CA LEU A 299 10.62 -1.41 20.85
C LEU A 299 9.67 -2.30 20.05
N LEU A 300 9.61 -2.08 18.73
CA LEU A 300 8.72 -2.77 17.83
C LEU A 300 9.26 -4.15 17.49
N LYS A 301 8.37 -5.12 17.39
CA LYS A 301 8.69 -6.48 16.94
C LYS A 301 7.94 -6.79 15.66
N PRO A 302 8.55 -7.56 14.74
CA PRO A 302 7.86 -8.07 13.56
C PRO A 302 6.57 -8.81 13.95
N GLY A 303 5.52 -8.65 13.14
CA GLY A 303 4.22 -9.29 13.34
C GLY A 303 3.24 -8.54 14.26
N MET A 304 3.64 -7.43 14.92
CA MET A 304 2.71 -6.62 15.70
C MET A 304 1.69 -5.95 14.79
N SER A 305 0.42 -5.89 15.24
CA SER A 305 -0.64 -5.17 14.55
C SER A 305 -0.54 -3.67 14.84
N ALA A 306 -0.83 -2.87 13.82
CA ALA A 306 -0.82 -1.43 13.91
C ALA A 306 -1.91 -0.82 13.02
N THR A 307 -2.42 0.33 13.44
CA THR A 307 -3.30 1.20 12.68
C THR A 307 -2.52 2.43 12.25
N ALA A 308 -2.60 2.79 10.99
CA ALA A 308 -1.93 3.94 10.42
C ALA A 308 -2.96 4.98 9.97
N ASP A 309 -2.84 6.20 10.48
CA ASP A 309 -3.61 7.36 10.05
C ASP A 309 -2.73 8.21 9.13
N ILE A 310 -2.99 8.13 7.82
CA ILE A 310 -2.21 8.80 6.77
C ILE A 310 -2.78 10.18 6.53
N GLU A 311 -1.99 11.23 6.70
CA GLU A 311 -2.37 12.62 6.39
C GLU A 311 -2.32 12.84 4.87
N THR A 312 -3.48 12.81 4.19
CA THR A 312 -3.54 12.91 2.74
C THR A 312 -3.74 14.33 2.22
N GLU A 313 -4.51 15.12 2.92
CA GLU A 313 -4.77 16.51 2.55
C GLU A 313 -4.80 17.40 3.80
N ARG A 314 -4.16 18.55 3.71
CA ARG A 314 -4.10 19.54 4.78
C ARG A 314 -4.52 20.89 4.22
N VAL A 315 -5.66 21.42 4.69
CA VAL A 315 -6.20 22.71 4.29
C VAL A 315 -6.09 23.68 5.48
N PRO A 316 -5.11 24.60 5.47
CA PRO A 316 -4.98 25.57 6.53
C PRO A 316 -6.09 26.63 6.43
N ASN A 317 -6.60 27.08 7.57
CA ASN A 317 -7.57 28.18 7.66
C ASN A 317 -8.85 27.97 6.83
N ALA A 318 -9.35 26.72 6.75
CA ALA A 318 -10.57 26.38 6.03
C ALA A 318 -11.82 26.81 6.83
N LEU A 319 -12.84 27.33 6.13
CA LEU A 319 -14.15 27.56 6.73
C LEU A 319 -14.86 26.22 6.92
N VAL A 320 -15.28 25.90 8.13
CA VAL A 320 -15.83 24.58 8.47
C VAL A 320 -17.17 24.67 9.16
N VAL A 321 -17.96 23.64 8.96
CA VAL A 321 -19.20 23.37 9.69
C VAL A 321 -19.21 21.90 10.13
N PRO A 322 -19.99 21.51 11.17
CA PRO A 322 -20.15 20.11 11.51
C PRO A 322 -20.68 19.31 10.33
N ILE A 323 -20.17 18.08 10.12
CA ILE A 323 -20.58 17.22 9.00
C ILE A 323 -22.10 17.04 8.97
N GLN A 324 -22.75 16.88 10.14
CA GLN A 324 -24.18 16.69 10.24
C GLN A 324 -25.02 17.92 9.83
N SER A 325 -24.42 19.09 9.63
CA SER A 325 -25.11 20.31 9.17
C SER A 325 -25.38 20.31 7.68
N VAL A 326 -24.66 19.49 6.90
CA VAL A 326 -24.80 19.41 5.45
C VAL A 326 -25.87 18.38 5.10
N THR A 327 -26.79 18.76 4.23
CA THR A 327 -27.88 17.88 3.74
C THR A 327 -28.02 17.96 2.23
N LEU A 328 -28.60 16.91 1.64
CA LEU A 328 -28.92 16.83 0.22
C LEU A 328 -30.41 17.15 0.00
N ARG A 329 -30.70 17.99 -1.01
CA ARG A 329 -32.08 18.32 -1.42
C ARG A 329 -32.21 18.17 -2.94
N GLU A 330 -33.31 17.55 -3.38
CA GLU A 330 -33.60 17.31 -4.81
C GLU A 330 -34.12 18.56 -5.54
N SER A 331 -34.66 19.54 -4.80
CA SER A 331 -35.17 20.79 -5.38
C SER A 331 -34.69 22.01 -4.59
N LEU A 332 -34.25 23.04 -5.33
CA LEU A 332 -34.00 24.36 -4.72
C LEU A 332 -35.32 25.07 -4.47
N PRO A 333 -35.49 25.79 -3.33
CA PRO A 333 -36.66 26.61 -3.08
C PRO A 333 -36.81 27.68 -4.18
N GLU A 334 -38.04 27.83 -4.74
CA GLU A 334 -38.33 28.76 -5.86
C GLU A 334 -38.04 30.24 -5.55
N GLY A 335 -37.81 30.60 -4.29
CA GLY A 335 -37.58 31.99 -3.84
C GLY A 335 -36.17 32.54 -4.09
N ASN A 336 -35.15 31.69 -4.22
CA ASN A 336 -33.74 32.12 -4.28
C ASN A 336 -33.15 32.27 -5.71
N SER A 337 -33.88 31.89 -6.73
CA SER A 337 -33.43 32.02 -8.13
C SER A 337 -33.13 33.46 -8.57
N ARG A 338 -33.69 34.46 -7.89
CA ARG A 338 -33.48 35.88 -8.22
C ARG A 338 -32.27 36.56 -7.55
N ALA A 339 -31.77 36.01 -6.46
CA ALA A 339 -30.62 36.57 -5.76
C ALA A 339 -29.28 36.27 -6.45
N TYR A 340 -29.25 35.26 -7.28
CA TYR A 340 -28.05 34.85 -8.05
C TYR A 340 -28.02 35.34 -9.50
N ALA A 341 -29.07 36.03 -9.96
CA ALA A 341 -29.20 36.53 -11.33
C ALA A 341 -28.36 37.80 -11.65
N GLY A 342 -27.45 38.21 -10.77
CA GLY A 342 -26.72 39.48 -10.84
C GLY A 342 -25.29 39.42 -11.35
N LYS A 343 -24.75 38.28 -11.75
CA LYS A 343 -23.42 38.17 -12.40
C LYS A 343 -23.44 37.04 -13.42
N ASN A 344 -23.14 37.37 -14.64
CA ASN A 344 -22.89 36.55 -15.83
C ASN A 344 -23.39 35.08 -15.77
N GLN A 345 -24.40 34.80 -16.56
CA GLN A 345 -25.19 33.55 -16.65
C GLN A 345 -24.40 32.29 -17.09
N SER A 346 -23.10 32.32 -17.23
CA SER A 346 -22.29 31.20 -17.73
C SER A 346 -21.47 30.43 -16.68
N ASP A 347 -21.27 30.95 -15.45
CA ASP A 347 -20.30 30.37 -14.52
C ASP A 347 -20.79 29.99 -13.11
N LEU A 348 -22.10 30.06 -12.84
CA LEU A 348 -22.67 29.78 -11.52
C LEU A 348 -23.86 28.80 -11.58
N GLN A 349 -23.65 27.60 -12.09
CA GLN A 349 -24.48 26.47 -11.71
C GLN A 349 -23.86 25.84 -10.47
N PRO A 350 -24.54 25.82 -9.27
CA PRO A 350 -24.05 25.09 -8.13
C PRO A 350 -23.81 23.64 -8.55
N ALA A 351 -22.71 23.06 -8.10
CA ALA A 351 -22.28 21.71 -8.46
C ALA A 351 -23.45 20.73 -8.24
N ARG A 352 -23.95 20.17 -9.32
CA ARG A 352 -24.96 19.10 -9.29
C ARG A 352 -24.22 17.79 -9.17
N ASN A 353 -24.50 17.05 -8.10
CA ASN A 353 -24.11 15.65 -8.08
C ASN A 353 -24.79 14.91 -9.25
N SER A 354 -24.22 13.80 -9.66
CA SER A 354 -24.70 12.95 -10.78
C SER A 354 -26.19 12.59 -10.71
N ASN A 355 -26.83 12.75 -9.56
CA ASN A 355 -28.27 12.48 -9.30
C ASN A 355 -29.14 13.75 -9.28
N GLY A 356 -28.65 14.93 -9.62
CA GLY A 356 -29.44 16.17 -9.70
C GLY A 356 -29.80 16.81 -8.35
N SER A 357 -29.25 16.32 -7.22
CA SER A 357 -29.45 16.87 -5.88
C SER A 357 -28.40 17.94 -5.54
N HIS A 358 -28.79 18.93 -4.73
CA HIS A 358 -27.92 20.01 -4.27
C HIS A 358 -27.54 19.78 -2.81
N GLN A 359 -26.23 19.89 -2.53
CA GLN A 359 -25.72 19.95 -1.14
C GLN A 359 -25.96 21.34 -0.59
N GLY A 360 -26.35 21.43 0.69
CA GLY A 360 -26.60 22.70 1.32
C GLY A 360 -26.69 22.62 2.82
N VAL A 361 -26.69 23.78 3.45
CA VAL A 361 -26.83 23.97 4.91
C VAL A 361 -28.07 24.83 5.22
N PHE A 362 -28.63 24.62 6.40
CA PHE A 362 -29.67 25.50 6.91
C PHE A 362 -29.05 26.60 7.78
N ILE A 363 -29.17 27.86 7.35
CA ILE A 363 -28.71 29.03 8.09
C ILE A 363 -29.87 29.60 8.90
N VAL A 364 -29.61 29.96 10.17
CA VAL A 364 -30.62 30.53 11.05
C VAL A 364 -30.52 32.04 11.01
N LYS A 365 -31.61 32.70 10.63
CA LYS A 365 -31.79 34.16 10.68
C LYS A 365 -33.14 34.48 11.34
N ASN A 366 -33.13 35.22 12.45
CA ASN A 366 -34.35 35.64 13.17
C ASN A 366 -35.30 34.50 13.51
N GLU A 367 -34.79 33.40 14.08
CA GLU A 367 -35.57 32.17 14.39
C GLU A 367 -36.23 31.46 13.19
N VAL A 368 -35.79 31.77 11.98
CA VAL A 368 -36.24 31.12 10.73
C VAL A 368 -35.01 30.53 10.03
N VAL A 369 -35.16 29.32 9.50
CA VAL A 369 -34.09 28.69 8.72
C VAL A 369 -34.25 29.00 7.24
N GLN A 370 -33.10 29.19 6.58
CA GLN A 370 -33.00 29.32 5.13
C GLN A 370 -32.06 28.27 4.59
N PHE A 371 -32.52 27.53 3.61
CA PHE A 371 -31.66 26.59 2.91
C PHE A 371 -30.71 27.33 1.96
N ARG A 372 -29.40 27.10 2.11
CA ARG A 372 -28.39 27.70 1.23
C ARG A 372 -27.56 26.58 0.62
N PRO A 373 -27.52 26.49 -0.72
CA PRO A 373 -26.61 25.61 -1.42
C PRO A 373 -25.17 25.99 -1.09
N VAL A 374 -24.32 24.99 -0.83
CA VAL A 374 -22.89 25.15 -0.56
C VAL A 374 -22.09 24.14 -1.39
N GLU A 375 -20.86 24.54 -1.71
CA GLU A 375 -19.88 23.63 -2.27
C GLU A 375 -18.99 23.13 -1.13
N THR A 376 -18.90 21.81 -0.99
CA THR A 376 -18.15 21.16 0.09
C THR A 376 -16.82 20.66 -0.42
N GLY A 377 -15.78 20.75 0.41
CA GLY A 377 -14.46 20.21 0.17
C GLY A 377 -14.19 18.98 1.04
N THR A 378 -12.94 18.85 1.45
CA THR A 378 -12.45 17.77 2.30
C THR A 378 -13.08 17.77 3.70
N THR A 379 -13.04 16.63 4.37
CA THR A 379 -13.63 16.44 5.70
C THR A 379 -12.59 15.93 6.69
N ASP A 380 -12.76 16.29 7.96
CA ASP A 380 -12.15 15.56 9.06
C ASP A 380 -13.21 14.70 9.79
N ASN A 381 -12.88 14.13 10.94
CA ASN A 381 -13.77 13.25 11.71
C ASN A 381 -15.06 13.96 12.22
N THR A 382 -15.11 15.27 12.23
CA THR A 382 -16.18 16.06 12.88
C THR A 382 -16.74 17.16 12.00
N HIS A 383 -15.93 17.73 11.12
CA HIS A 383 -16.27 18.91 10.32
C HIS A 383 -16.00 18.70 8.85
N ILE A 384 -16.74 19.45 8.02
CA ILE A 384 -16.58 19.50 6.57
C ILE A 384 -16.19 20.91 6.15
N VAL A 385 -15.25 21.01 5.22
CA VAL A 385 -14.82 22.27 4.62
C VAL A 385 -15.90 22.79 3.68
N ILE A 386 -16.20 24.06 3.77
CA ILE A 386 -17.07 24.76 2.83
C ILE A 386 -16.18 25.63 1.93
N LEU A 387 -16.21 25.32 0.64
CA LEU A 387 -15.45 26.06 -0.38
C LEU A 387 -16.18 27.35 -0.80
N GLU A 388 -17.50 27.23 -1.07
CA GLU A 388 -18.33 28.35 -1.48
C GLU A 388 -19.73 28.27 -0.85
N GLY A 389 -20.40 29.41 -0.70
CA GLY A 389 -21.79 29.52 -0.28
C GLY A 389 -22.03 29.90 1.18
N LEU A 390 -21.02 29.95 2.05
CA LEU A 390 -21.14 30.33 3.47
C LEU A 390 -20.10 31.36 3.86
N GLN A 391 -20.43 32.19 4.86
CA GLN A 391 -19.51 33.17 5.43
C GLN A 391 -19.12 32.77 6.88
N GLU A 392 -17.99 33.29 7.31
CA GLU A 392 -17.53 33.13 8.70
C GLU A 392 -18.56 33.75 9.67
N ASP A 393 -18.73 33.17 10.86
CA ASP A 393 -19.70 33.54 11.90
C ASP A 393 -21.20 33.34 11.52
N GLU A 394 -21.54 32.83 10.34
CA GLU A 394 -22.94 32.48 10.06
C GLU A 394 -23.34 31.25 10.89
N THR A 395 -24.54 31.36 11.47
CA THR A 395 -25.10 30.30 12.33
C THR A 395 -25.78 29.24 11.49
N VAL A 396 -25.30 28.02 11.54
CA VAL A 396 -25.84 26.84 10.83
C VAL A 396 -26.50 25.87 11.81
N VAL A 397 -27.51 25.14 11.34
CA VAL A 397 -28.15 24.09 12.13
C VAL A 397 -27.23 22.86 12.15
N SER A 398 -26.76 22.47 13.34
CA SER A 398 -25.87 21.31 13.56
C SER A 398 -26.59 20.07 14.13
N GLY A 399 -27.84 20.19 14.60
CA GLY A 399 -28.63 19.09 15.18
C GLY A 399 -30.13 19.39 15.14
N SER A 400 -31.04 18.46 15.29
CA SER A 400 -30.91 17.00 15.22
C SER A 400 -30.93 16.51 13.76
N TYR A 401 -30.28 15.39 13.48
CA TYR A 401 -30.24 14.80 12.11
C TYR A 401 -31.64 14.65 11.50
N THR A 402 -32.64 14.21 12.29
CA THR A 402 -34.04 14.06 11.83
C THR A 402 -34.66 15.42 11.48
N ALA A 403 -34.30 16.48 12.21
CA ALA A 403 -34.79 17.81 11.90
C ALA A 403 -34.22 18.30 10.56
N ILE A 404 -32.91 18.16 10.36
CA ILE A 404 -32.19 18.61 9.16
C ILE A 404 -32.67 17.85 7.92
N THR A 405 -32.81 16.52 8.01
CA THR A 405 -33.13 15.68 6.84
C THR A 405 -34.62 15.63 6.49
N LYS A 406 -35.53 15.66 7.48
CA LYS A 406 -36.97 15.38 7.27
C LYS A 406 -37.91 16.50 7.63
N LEU A 407 -37.60 17.31 8.66
CA LEU A 407 -38.57 18.26 9.22
C LEU A 407 -38.35 19.69 8.74
N LEU A 408 -37.13 20.13 8.58
CA LEU A 408 -36.80 21.50 8.16
C LEU A 408 -37.06 21.68 6.66
N GLN A 409 -37.76 22.76 6.34
CA GLN A 409 -37.96 23.29 5.00
C GLN A 409 -37.52 24.76 4.99
N ASP A 410 -37.27 25.31 3.82
CA ASP A 410 -36.96 26.73 3.70
C ASP A 410 -38.07 27.56 4.31
N GLY A 411 -37.72 28.53 5.18
CA GLY A 411 -38.70 29.35 5.90
C GLY A 411 -39.32 28.72 7.17
N SER A 412 -38.88 27.53 7.59
CA SER A 412 -39.38 26.91 8.83
C SER A 412 -38.98 27.70 10.08
N ALA A 413 -39.93 27.90 11.00
CA ALA A 413 -39.67 28.53 12.32
C ALA A 413 -38.96 27.50 13.25
N VAL A 414 -37.86 27.92 13.87
CA VAL A 414 -37.09 27.09 14.78
C VAL A 414 -36.98 27.67 16.17
N LYS A 415 -36.77 26.82 17.15
CA LYS A 415 -36.43 27.17 18.50
C LYS A 415 -35.01 26.66 18.79
N LEU A 416 -34.13 27.58 19.14
CA LEU A 416 -32.76 27.24 19.47
C LEU A 416 -32.72 26.51 20.81
N LYS A 417 -32.16 25.31 20.83
CA LYS A 417 -31.83 24.59 22.04
C LYS A 417 -30.47 25.11 22.47
N LYS A 418 -30.39 25.78 23.61
CA LYS A 418 -29.10 26.06 24.27
C LYS A 418 -28.58 24.76 24.84
N GLU A 419 -27.34 24.40 24.49
CA GLU A 419 -26.59 23.39 25.26
C GLU A 419 -26.41 23.82 26.71
#